data_25dbb4f0e04126f00e258ce8f605fae8
#
_entry.id   25dbb4f0e04126f00e258ce8f605fae8
#
_cell.length_a   1.000
_cell.length_b   1.000
_cell.length_c   1.000
_cell.angle_alpha   90.00
_cell.angle_beta   90.00
_cell.angle_gamma   90.00
#
_symmetry.space_group_name_H-M   'P 1'
#
loop_
_entity.id
_entity.type
_entity.pdbx_description
1 polymer ?
#
loop_
_entity_poly.entity_id
_entity_poly.type
_entity_poly.pdbx_seq_one_letter_code
_entity_poly.pdbx_strand_id
1 'polypeptide(L)'
;MTSTRTPRLLGQKQNKFLLTVCLCALTAALIFLPFYLLDGGFFHYAGDFNSQQISFYRYMNGFIKGGGYPDGMAGAARNTFSWATDLGSGAMNAYSFYLYGSPFFWLSLIFPQNWLPYLMVPLLILKFAVAGGGAYRYLCRYVRRTDYAMLGACLYAFSGFSVYNVFFNHFVDVVALFPWMLWALDETLYEQEKHYGLFAFWVGVNLLNNYFFFIGQVIFLVIYFICKLTTRDFPMNLRLFARLAFESLLGAALGFVLLWPAVLSLLQNPRTIDLSSGWGFLTYSKVQQYLAILLSWILPPDSPYITSIWSEGIIKWTSMSAYLPLCSLAGAMAYWRARQGDSKKRIVAVCAVFALVPVLNSAFYALNSSYYARWYYMPVLILCAMTACGLESPDITADELDAPARGIGWLMLATLAFAVVPVQDSSTKEWSLGVLQNPGQYFVVLGFGLGGLVLYHFICRRWRGSRAFARRMTAAVLAFACLFS
;
A
#
# COMPACT_ATOMS: atom_id res chain seq x y z
N MET A 1 -6.62 -35.17 -3.19
CA MET A 1 -5.30 -35.41 -3.79
C MET A 1 -4.23 -34.74 -2.95
N THR A 2 -3.58 -35.52 -2.08
CA THR A 2 -2.46 -35.07 -1.24
C THR A 2 -1.23 -34.86 -2.11
N SER A 3 -0.98 -33.62 -2.47
CA SER A 3 0.24 -33.25 -3.20
C SER A 3 1.44 -33.36 -2.25
N THR A 4 2.15 -34.48 -2.30
CA THR A 4 3.50 -34.60 -1.74
C THR A 4 4.42 -33.69 -2.55
N ARG A 5 4.59 -32.44 -2.11
CA ARG A 5 5.53 -31.49 -2.68
C ARG A 5 6.95 -32.02 -2.44
N THR A 6 7.67 -32.31 -3.52
CA THR A 6 9.05 -32.81 -3.44
C THR A 6 9.99 -31.81 -2.76
N PRO A 7 11.01 -32.29 -1.99
CA PRO A 7 11.98 -31.42 -1.26
C PRO A 7 12.69 -30.38 -2.15
N ARG A 8 12.92 -30.72 -3.44
CA ARG A 8 13.50 -29.80 -4.43
C ARG A 8 12.65 -28.55 -4.69
N LEU A 9 11.31 -28.68 -4.69
CA LEU A 9 10.40 -27.55 -4.92
C LEU A 9 10.35 -26.62 -3.69
N LEU A 10 10.51 -27.17 -2.49
CA LEU A 10 10.59 -26.37 -1.26
C LEU A 10 11.86 -25.53 -1.20
N GLY A 11 13.03 -26.12 -1.53
CA GLY A 11 14.29 -25.38 -1.59
C GLY A 11 14.28 -24.26 -2.64
N GLN A 12 13.72 -24.50 -3.83
CA GLN A 12 13.56 -23.47 -4.84
C GLN A 12 12.66 -22.31 -4.40
N LYS A 13 11.56 -22.59 -3.68
CA LYS A 13 10.68 -21.55 -3.14
C LYS A 13 11.37 -20.70 -2.09
N GLN A 14 12.19 -21.31 -1.25
CA GLN A 14 12.92 -20.59 -0.19
C GLN A 14 14.02 -19.71 -0.77
N ASN A 15 14.80 -20.21 -1.73
CA ASN A 15 15.82 -19.42 -2.39
C ASN A 15 15.23 -18.21 -3.15
N LYS A 16 14.07 -18.37 -3.79
CA LYS A 16 13.37 -17.26 -4.47
C LYS A 16 12.77 -16.26 -3.50
N PHE A 17 12.35 -16.69 -2.32
CA PHE A 17 11.91 -15.79 -1.26
C PHE A 17 13.03 -14.85 -0.83
N LEU A 18 14.18 -15.39 -0.46
CA LEU A 18 15.35 -14.59 -0.08
C LEU A 18 15.79 -13.67 -1.22
N LEU A 19 15.83 -14.17 -2.45
CA LEU A 19 16.15 -13.35 -3.61
C LEU A 19 15.16 -12.19 -3.77
N THR A 20 13.86 -12.42 -3.57
CA THR A 20 12.85 -11.35 -3.66
C THR A 20 13.07 -10.28 -2.59
N VAL A 21 13.30 -10.70 -1.34
CA VAL A 21 13.60 -9.79 -0.22
C VAL A 21 14.85 -8.96 -0.52
N CYS A 22 15.94 -9.61 -0.97
CA CYS A 22 17.19 -8.93 -1.33
C CYS A 22 17.01 -7.96 -2.52
N LEU A 23 16.24 -8.34 -3.55
CA LEU A 23 15.96 -7.45 -4.69
C LEU A 23 15.16 -6.23 -4.27
N CYS A 24 14.14 -6.40 -3.42
CA CYS A 24 13.39 -5.27 -2.89
C CYS A 24 14.25 -4.37 -2.01
N ALA A 25 15.10 -4.96 -1.15
CA ALA A 25 16.04 -4.19 -0.34
C ALA A 25 17.05 -3.41 -1.20
N LEU A 26 17.65 -4.08 -2.20
CA LEU A 26 18.61 -3.46 -3.10
C LEU A 26 17.98 -2.32 -3.92
N THR A 27 16.78 -2.55 -4.46
CA THR A 27 16.07 -1.52 -5.24
C THR A 27 15.72 -0.32 -4.36
N ALA A 28 15.20 -0.55 -3.16
CA ALA A 28 14.95 0.53 -2.20
C ALA A 28 16.25 1.28 -1.83
N ALA A 29 17.35 0.54 -1.62
CA ALA A 29 18.66 1.17 -1.37
C ALA A 29 19.11 2.03 -2.57
N LEU A 30 18.94 1.56 -3.80
CA LEU A 30 19.28 2.34 -5.00
C LEU A 30 18.42 3.61 -5.13
N ILE A 31 17.16 3.57 -4.70
CA ILE A 31 16.27 4.73 -4.70
C ILE A 31 16.70 5.74 -3.63
N PHE A 32 16.91 5.31 -2.39
CA PHE A 32 17.11 6.22 -1.27
C PHE A 32 18.58 6.63 -1.05
N LEU A 33 19.54 5.77 -1.41
CA LEU A 33 20.95 6.00 -1.15
C LEU A 33 21.51 7.29 -1.77
N PRO A 34 21.16 7.69 -3.00
CA PRO A 34 21.63 8.95 -3.55
C PRO A 34 21.25 10.17 -2.68
N PHE A 35 20.00 10.23 -2.24
CA PHE A 35 19.51 11.31 -1.39
C PHE A 35 20.17 11.28 0.00
N TYR A 36 20.30 10.07 0.57
CA TYR A 36 20.97 9.86 1.85
C TYR A 36 22.42 10.33 1.84
N LEU A 37 23.15 10.06 0.75
CA LEU A 37 24.54 10.50 0.61
C LEU A 37 24.67 12.00 0.35
N LEU A 38 23.79 12.58 -0.46
CA LEU A 38 23.77 14.00 -0.76
C LEU A 38 23.44 14.85 0.48
N ASP A 39 22.59 14.33 1.37
CA ASP A 39 22.20 14.99 2.62
C ASP A 39 23.11 14.64 3.82
N GLY A 40 24.32 14.12 3.58
CA GLY A 40 25.28 13.83 4.64
C GLY A 40 24.83 12.72 5.60
N GLY A 41 24.07 11.76 5.14
CA GLY A 41 23.54 10.64 5.94
C GLY A 41 22.11 10.83 6.48
N PHE A 42 21.47 11.94 6.13
CA PHE A 42 20.05 12.16 6.39
C PHE A 42 19.23 11.87 5.15
N PHE A 43 17.93 11.75 5.35
CA PHE A 43 16.96 11.76 4.26
C PHE A 43 15.92 12.83 4.56
N HIS A 44 16.05 13.95 3.87
CA HIS A 44 15.07 15.01 3.91
C HIS A 44 14.08 14.80 2.76
N TYR A 45 12.81 14.80 3.08
CA TYR A 45 11.78 14.73 2.05
C TYR A 45 10.98 16.04 2.06
N ALA A 46 9.81 16.06 2.68
CA ALA A 46 9.00 17.26 2.82
C ALA A 46 7.98 17.08 3.95
N GLY A 47 7.41 18.18 4.45
CA GLY A 47 6.27 18.24 5.36
C GLY A 47 6.32 17.21 6.49
N ASP A 48 5.33 16.33 6.58
CA ASP A 48 5.16 15.38 7.67
C ASP A 48 6.33 14.41 7.86
N PHE A 49 7.07 14.07 6.80
CA PHE A 49 8.24 13.22 6.95
C PHE A 49 9.30 13.91 7.82
N ASN A 50 9.63 15.16 7.53
CA ASN A 50 10.64 15.91 8.27
C ASN A 50 10.13 16.37 9.63
N SER A 51 8.96 17.02 9.66
CA SER A 51 8.44 17.67 10.87
C SER A 51 7.90 16.70 11.91
N GLN A 52 7.36 15.56 11.48
CA GLN A 52 6.74 14.58 12.38
C GLN A 52 7.57 13.30 12.48
N GLN A 53 7.80 12.60 11.36
CA GLN A 53 8.30 11.23 11.43
C GLN A 53 9.71 11.14 12.02
N ILE A 54 10.65 11.98 11.56
CA ILE A 54 12.01 12.02 12.11
C ILE A 54 11.98 12.47 13.57
N SER A 55 11.25 13.54 13.86
CA SER A 55 11.13 14.11 15.19
C SER A 55 10.50 13.15 16.20
N PHE A 56 9.42 12.45 15.80
CA PHE A 56 8.71 11.50 16.65
C PHE A 56 9.57 10.27 16.97
N TYR A 57 10.27 9.71 15.99
CA TYR A 57 11.18 8.61 16.23
C TYR A 57 12.28 8.98 17.23
N ARG A 58 12.91 10.15 17.04
CA ARG A 58 13.95 10.64 17.94
C ARG A 58 13.40 10.91 19.34
N TYR A 59 12.31 11.66 19.44
CA TYR A 59 11.68 12.01 20.72
C TYR A 59 11.27 10.76 21.49
N MET A 60 10.52 9.87 20.86
CA MET A 60 10.02 8.67 21.53
C MET A 60 11.09 7.65 21.90
N ASN A 61 12.20 7.57 21.15
CA ASN A 61 13.35 6.78 21.57
C ASN A 61 13.90 7.29 22.91
N GLY A 62 14.13 8.59 23.04
CA GLY A 62 14.56 9.22 24.28
C GLY A 62 13.54 9.07 25.41
N PHE A 63 12.27 9.29 25.10
CA PHE A 63 11.18 9.17 26.06
C PHE A 63 11.06 7.76 26.66
N ILE A 64 11.08 6.71 25.83
CA ILE A 64 10.99 5.32 26.30
C ILE A 64 12.24 4.93 27.11
N LYS A 65 13.43 5.30 26.66
CA LYS A 65 14.70 4.99 27.34
C LYS A 65 14.91 5.78 28.63
N GLY A 66 14.44 7.02 28.65
CA GLY A 66 14.49 7.90 29.82
C GLY A 66 13.39 7.63 30.86
N GLY A 67 12.60 6.58 30.70
CA GLY A 67 11.51 6.25 31.63
C GLY A 67 10.32 7.21 31.52
N GLY A 68 10.15 7.88 30.38
CA GLY A 68 9.07 8.80 30.11
C GLY A 68 9.41 10.28 30.28
N TYR A 69 10.64 10.62 30.63
CA TYR A 69 11.10 12.01 30.73
C TYR A 69 12.39 12.24 29.95
N PRO A 70 12.39 13.12 28.93
CA PRO A 70 13.61 13.52 28.25
C PRO A 70 14.58 14.31 29.15
N ASP A 71 14.09 14.93 30.23
CA ASP A 71 14.78 15.93 31.02
C ASP A 71 15.42 15.39 32.31
N GLY A 72 15.70 14.09 32.38
CA GLY A 72 16.49 13.53 33.49
C GLY A 72 15.83 13.52 34.85
N MET A 73 14.52 13.69 34.96
CA MET A 73 13.79 13.44 36.21
C MET A 73 13.70 11.93 36.48
N ALA A 74 14.85 11.35 36.77
CA ALA A 74 14.98 9.99 37.23
C ALA A 74 14.20 9.84 38.55
N GLY A 75 13.10 9.14 38.52
CA GLY A 75 12.34 8.83 39.73
C GLY A 75 10.83 9.06 39.67
N ALA A 76 10.33 9.87 38.77
CA ALA A 76 8.89 9.94 38.54
C ALA A 76 8.48 8.73 37.71
N ALA A 77 8.07 7.70 38.39
CA ALA A 77 7.67 6.44 37.84
C ALA A 77 6.80 6.60 36.59
N ARG A 78 7.36 6.22 35.42
CA ARG A 78 6.59 5.71 34.28
C ARG A 78 5.38 6.57 33.89
N ASN A 79 5.55 7.90 33.91
CA ASN A 79 4.48 8.79 33.51
C ASN A 79 4.37 8.77 31.98
N THR A 80 3.21 8.47 31.44
CA THR A 80 2.92 8.50 30.01
C THR A 80 2.60 9.91 29.52
N PHE A 81 2.59 10.91 30.37
CA PHE A 81 2.28 12.31 30.07
C PHE A 81 3.57 13.12 29.92
N SER A 82 3.59 14.05 28.98
CA SER A 82 4.69 14.99 28.78
C SER A 82 4.17 16.39 28.43
N TRP A 83 4.70 17.39 29.10
CA TRP A 83 4.45 18.79 28.78
C TRP A 83 5.09 19.24 27.46
N ALA A 84 6.12 18.52 27.00
CA ALA A 84 6.79 18.77 25.72
C ALA A 84 6.02 18.24 24.50
N THR A 85 4.90 17.55 24.72
CA THR A 85 4.04 16.98 23.67
C THR A 85 2.74 17.75 23.62
N ASP A 86 2.45 18.45 22.53
CA ASP A 86 1.18 19.16 22.26
C ASP A 86 0.70 20.05 23.43
N LEU A 87 1.64 20.79 24.06
CA LEU A 87 1.37 21.63 25.24
C LEU A 87 0.88 20.85 26.49
N GLY A 88 1.17 19.58 26.54
CA GLY A 88 0.78 18.66 27.61
C GLY A 88 -0.17 17.58 27.10
N SER A 89 0.37 16.44 26.70
CA SER A 89 -0.40 15.30 26.23
C SER A 89 0.19 13.98 26.70
N GLY A 90 -0.67 12.97 26.75
CA GLY A 90 -0.23 11.59 26.95
C GLY A 90 0.46 11.02 25.71
N ALA A 91 1.54 10.28 25.91
CA ALA A 91 2.27 9.65 24.82
C ALA A 91 1.39 8.71 23.96
N MET A 92 0.40 8.03 24.58
CA MET A 92 -0.58 7.22 23.86
C MET A 92 -1.44 8.05 22.92
N ASN A 93 -1.89 9.24 23.36
CA ASN A 93 -2.72 10.14 22.56
C ASN A 93 -1.96 10.64 21.33
N ALA A 94 -0.72 11.07 21.54
CA ALA A 94 0.07 11.74 20.52
C ALA A 94 0.73 10.75 19.53
N TYR A 95 1.15 9.57 20.00
CA TYR A 95 2.05 8.71 19.23
C TYR A 95 1.53 7.31 18.91
N SER A 96 0.37 6.89 19.46
CA SER A 96 -0.17 5.55 19.16
C SER A 96 -0.49 5.33 17.69
N PHE A 97 -0.96 6.35 17.01
CA PHE A 97 -1.23 6.32 15.57
C PHE A 97 0.05 6.21 14.72
N TYR A 98 1.16 6.81 15.17
CA TYR A 98 2.34 6.99 14.33
C TYR A 98 3.39 5.87 14.48
N LEU A 99 3.65 5.40 15.70
CA LEU A 99 4.83 4.55 15.92
C LEU A 99 4.76 3.55 17.08
N TYR A 100 3.89 3.73 18.07
CA TYR A 100 3.88 2.88 19.27
C TYR A 100 3.76 1.37 18.98
N GLY A 101 2.93 1.00 18.01
CA GLY A 101 2.73 -0.39 17.61
C GLY A 101 3.64 -0.85 16.48
N SER A 102 4.48 0.03 15.92
CA SER A 102 5.33 -0.30 14.78
C SER A 102 6.51 -1.20 15.18
N PRO A 103 6.66 -2.40 14.60
CA PRO A 103 7.83 -3.24 14.84
C PRO A 103 9.13 -2.58 14.36
N PHE A 104 9.07 -1.72 13.35
CA PHE A 104 10.21 -0.98 12.83
C PHE A 104 10.67 0.10 13.81
N PHE A 105 9.74 0.76 14.49
CA PHE A 105 10.07 1.69 15.56
C PHE A 105 10.72 0.95 16.74
N TRP A 106 10.15 -0.17 17.18
CA TRP A 106 10.74 -0.97 18.27
C TRP A 106 12.15 -1.48 17.95
N LEU A 107 12.39 -1.87 16.69
CA LEU A 107 13.73 -2.20 16.23
C LEU A 107 14.69 -1.01 16.35
N SER A 108 14.23 0.21 16.10
CA SER A 108 15.05 1.43 16.20
C SER A 108 15.50 1.75 17.63
N LEU A 109 14.81 1.23 18.65
CA LEU A 109 15.18 1.43 20.06
C LEU A 109 16.52 0.78 20.45
N ILE A 110 17.04 -0.14 19.66
CA ILE A 110 18.38 -0.73 19.89
C ILE A 110 19.47 0.36 19.77
N PHE A 111 19.23 1.40 18.96
CA PHE A 111 20.20 2.43 18.65
C PHE A 111 20.06 3.66 19.56
N PRO A 112 21.16 4.43 19.77
CA PRO A 112 21.11 5.68 20.51
C PRO A 112 20.14 6.70 19.88
N GLN A 113 19.56 7.57 20.69
CA GLN A 113 18.58 8.58 20.25
C GLN A 113 19.11 9.46 19.10
N ASN A 114 20.39 9.85 19.16
CA ASN A 114 20.99 10.73 18.15
C ASN A 114 21.20 10.04 16.79
N TRP A 115 21.08 8.71 16.71
CA TRP A 115 21.21 7.96 15.47
C TRP A 115 19.90 7.84 14.71
N LEU A 116 18.77 8.16 15.35
CA LEU A 116 17.44 7.93 14.75
C LEU A 116 17.25 8.63 13.40
N PRO A 117 17.68 9.90 13.19
CA PRO A 117 17.56 10.54 11.89
C PRO A 117 18.29 9.78 10.77
N TYR A 118 19.44 9.17 11.07
CA TYR A 118 20.22 8.37 10.13
C TYR A 118 19.60 6.99 9.84
N LEU A 119 18.75 6.49 10.73
CA LEU A 119 18.09 5.19 10.58
C LEU A 119 16.85 5.23 9.71
N MET A 120 16.35 6.39 9.33
CA MET A 120 15.10 6.51 8.55
C MET A 120 15.20 5.77 7.22
N VAL A 121 16.31 5.92 6.47
CA VAL A 121 16.53 5.20 5.20
C VAL A 121 16.73 3.70 5.42
N PRO A 122 17.62 3.22 6.30
CA PRO A 122 17.71 1.79 6.61
C PRO A 122 16.39 1.14 6.99
N LEU A 123 15.55 1.83 7.77
CA LEU A 123 14.22 1.34 8.14
C LEU A 123 13.26 1.32 6.95
N LEU A 124 13.28 2.32 6.06
CA LEU A 124 12.50 2.32 4.83
C LEU A 124 12.91 1.13 3.93
N ILE A 125 14.21 0.91 3.73
CA ILE A 125 14.72 -0.24 2.96
C ILE A 125 14.18 -1.55 3.55
N LEU A 126 14.21 -1.70 4.87
CA LEU A 126 13.67 -2.88 5.55
C LEU A 126 12.16 -3.04 5.31
N LYS A 127 11.38 -1.95 5.37
CA LYS A 127 9.93 -1.98 5.12
C LYS A 127 9.60 -2.46 3.70
N PHE A 128 10.29 -1.95 2.69
CA PHE A 128 10.13 -2.41 1.30
C PHE A 128 10.52 -3.89 1.13
N ALA A 129 11.58 -4.33 1.80
CA ALA A 129 11.99 -5.73 1.81
C ALA A 129 10.94 -6.66 2.44
N VAL A 130 10.36 -6.25 3.58
CA VAL A 130 9.30 -6.98 4.29
C VAL A 130 8.01 -7.00 3.47
N ALA A 131 7.64 -5.88 2.80
CA ALA A 131 6.52 -5.80 1.87
C ALA A 131 6.66 -6.81 0.72
N GLY A 132 7.83 -6.82 0.07
CA GLY A 132 8.14 -7.78 -0.99
C GLY A 132 8.10 -9.23 -0.52
N GLY A 133 8.64 -9.52 0.66
CA GLY A 133 8.61 -10.84 1.27
C GLY A 133 7.19 -11.35 1.54
N GLY A 134 6.34 -10.52 2.15
CA GLY A 134 4.94 -10.83 2.43
C GLY A 134 4.13 -11.04 1.14
N ALA A 135 4.26 -10.13 0.18
CA ALA A 135 3.61 -10.24 -1.11
C ALA A 135 4.06 -11.51 -1.87
N TYR A 136 5.35 -11.84 -1.85
CA TYR A 136 5.84 -13.09 -2.45
C TYR A 136 5.19 -14.34 -1.84
N ARG A 137 5.09 -14.40 -0.50
CA ARG A 137 4.43 -15.53 0.19
C ARG A 137 2.98 -15.67 -0.22
N TYR A 138 2.25 -14.56 -0.24
CA TYR A 138 0.86 -14.53 -0.69
C TYR A 138 0.71 -14.98 -2.15
N LEU A 139 1.53 -14.42 -3.06
CA LEU A 139 1.44 -14.68 -4.49
C LEU A 139 1.84 -16.11 -4.90
N CYS A 140 2.73 -16.76 -4.14
CA CYS A 140 3.11 -18.17 -4.39
C CYS A 140 1.94 -19.16 -4.38
N ARG A 141 0.76 -18.77 -3.85
CA ARG A 141 -0.46 -19.59 -3.89
C ARG A 141 -1.13 -19.56 -5.27
N TYR A 142 -1.03 -18.44 -5.96
CA TYR A 142 -1.78 -18.16 -7.20
C TYR A 142 -1.02 -18.46 -8.47
N VAL A 143 0.29 -18.47 -8.44
CA VAL A 143 1.15 -18.74 -9.60
C VAL A 143 1.84 -20.11 -9.48
N ARG A 144 2.09 -20.74 -10.61
CA ARG A 144 2.80 -22.03 -10.69
C ARG A 144 4.32 -21.82 -10.57
N ARG A 145 4.83 -20.81 -11.29
CA ARG A 145 6.26 -20.48 -11.33
C ARG A 145 6.55 -19.33 -10.38
N THR A 146 7.44 -19.58 -9.44
CA THR A 146 7.86 -18.60 -8.42
C THR A 146 8.50 -17.32 -8.99
N ASP A 147 8.97 -17.33 -10.24
CA ASP A 147 9.44 -16.12 -10.94
C ASP A 147 8.32 -15.06 -11.09
N TYR A 148 7.07 -15.50 -11.29
CA TYR A 148 5.93 -14.58 -11.39
C TYR A 148 5.45 -14.10 -10.01
N ALA A 149 5.61 -14.94 -8.96
CA ALA A 149 5.39 -14.47 -7.59
C ALA A 149 6.40 -13.36 -7.22
N MET A 150 7.65 -13.52 -7.60
CA MET A 150 8.70 -12.50 -7.42
C MET A 150 8.37 -11.21 -8.18
N LEU A 151 7.95 -11.33 -9.45
CA LEU A 151 7.52 -10.17 -10.24
C LEU A 151 6.37 -9.42 -9.57
N GLY A 152 5.30 -10.12 -9.18
CA GLY A 152 4.15 -9.50 -8.50
C GLY A 152 4.51 -8.89 -7.15
N ALA A 153 5.44 -9.49 -6.41
CA ALA A 153 5.94 -8.95 -5.16
C ALA A 153 6.72 -7.64 -5.36
N CYS A 154 7.55 -7.55 -6.41
CA CYS A 154 8.24 -6.32 -6.77
C CYS A 154 7.25 -5.23 -7.22
N LEU A 155 6.22 -5.58 -8.00
CA LEU A 155 5.15 -4.65 -8.37
C LEU A 155 4.43 -4.09 -7.15
N TYR A 156 4.16 -4.92 -6.14
CA TYR A 156 3.51 -4.50 -4.91
C TYR A 156 4.41 -3.58 -4.08
N ALA A 157 5.64 -4.02 -3.81
CA ALA A 157 6.58 -3.28 -2.99
C ALA A 157 6.84 -1.87 -3.53
N PHE A 158 6.97 -1.72 -4.86
CA PHE A 158 7.22 -0.44 -5.53
C PHE A 158 5.99 0.12 -6.26
N SER A 159 4.78 -0.25 -5.84
CA SER A 159 3.55 0.32 -6.38
C SER A 159 3.49 1.83 -6.15
N GLY A 160 2.72 2.53 -6.97
CA GLY A 160 2.50 3.95 -6.79
C GLY A 160 1.98 4.31 -5.40
N PHE A 161 1.19 3.41 -4.77
CA PHE A 161 0.78 3.59 -3.38
C PHE A 161 1.96 3.60 -2.41
N SER A 162 2.88 2.65 -2.56
CA SER A 162 4.05 2.54 -1.68
C SER A 162 4.97 3.75 -1.82
N VAL A 163 5.23 4.17 -3.06
CA VAL A 163 6.10 5.32 -3.37
C VAL A 163 5.49 6.62 -2.86
N TYR A 164 4.21 6.86 -3.14
CA TYR A 164 3.49 8.04 -2.65
C TYR A 164 3.57 8.16 -1.12
N ASN A 165 3.40 7.05 -0.42
CA ASN A 165 3.28 7.05 1.04
C ASN A 165 4.62 7.02 1.80
N VAL A 166 5.77 7.09 1.13
CA VAL A 166 7.06 7.38 1.80
C VAL A 166 6.99 8.67 2.61
N PHE A 167 6.25 9.65 2.12
CA PHE A 167 5.96 10.90 2.82
C PHE A 167 5.37 10.68 4.23
N PHE A 168 4.51 9.69 4.37
CA PHE A 168 3.89 9.29 5.63
C PHE A 168 4.58 8.06 6.22
N ASN A 169 5.83 7.98 6.31
CA ASN A 169 6.66 6.85 6.73
C ASN A 169 5.94 5.66 7.45
N HIS A 170 5.04 5.93 8.40
CA HIS A 170 4.26 4.92 9.12
C HIS A 170 3.19 4.21 8.26
N PHE A 171 2.79 4.77 7.10
CA PHE A 171 1.92 4.08 6.15
C PHE A 171 2.67 2.97 5.42
N VAL A 172 3.98 3.10 5.25
CA VAL A 172 4.80 2.06 4.65
C VAL A 172 4.89 0.82 5.56
N ASP A 173 4.75 0.99 6.89
CA ASP A 173 4.63 -0.12 7.84
C ASP A 173 3.40 -0.99 7.52
N VAL A 174 2.28 -0.34 7.24
CA VAL A 174 1.03 -1.02 6.89
C VAL A 174 1.17 -1.79 5.57
N VAL A 175 1.79 -1.17 4.56
CA VAL A 175 2.11 -1.83 3.29
C VAL A 175 3.01 -3.05 3.52
N ALA A 176 3.98 -2.94 4.42
CA ALA A 176 4.91 -4.03 4.73
C ALA A 176 4.23 -5.22 5.41
N LEU A 177 3.29 -4.97 6.32
CA LEU A 177 2.74 -6.00 7.21
C LEU A 177 1.44 -6.63 6.69
N PHE A 178 0.64 -5.92 5.92
CA PHE A 178 -0.65 -6.41 5.42
C PHE A 178 -0.54 -7.70 4.58
N PRO A 179 0.39 -7.86 3.63
CA PRO A 179 0.47 -9.08 2.83
C PRO A 179 0.68 -10.35 3.65
N TRP A 180 1.33 -10.25 4.81
CA TRP A 180 1.53 -11.37 5.72
C TRP A 180 0.23 -11.79 6.40
N MET A 181 -0.62 -10.84 6.75
CA MET A 181 -1.96 -11.14 7.30
C MET A 181 -2.85 -11.78 6.24
N LEU A 182 -2.85 -11.29 5.01
CA LEU A 182 -3.64 -11.86 3.94
C LEU A 182 -3.13 -13.26 3.54
N TRP A 183 -1.81 -13.48 3.54
CA TRP A 183 -1.22 -14.80 3.37
C TRP A 183 -1.64 -15.75 4.50
N ALA A 184 -1.61 -15.29 5.77
CA ALA A 184 -2.02 -16.11 6.91
C ALA A 184 -3.51 -16.50 6.86
N LEU A 185 -4.37 -15.58 6.42
CA LEU A 185 -5.78 -15.87 6.15
C LEU A 185 -5.91 -16.98 5.09
N ASP A 186 -5.21 -16.85 3.97
CA ASP A 186 -5.22 -17.87 2.91
C ASP A 186 -4.69 -19.23 3.40
N GLU A 187 -3.65 -19.26 4.23
CA GLU A 187 -3.16 -20.51 4.84
C GLU A 187 -4.28 -21.14 5.71
N THR A 188 -5.02 -20.34 6.46
CA THR A 188 -6.14 -20.83 7.28
C THR A 188 -7.30 -21.34 6.41
N LEU A 189 -7.62 -20.66 5.31
CA LEU A 189 -8.72 -21.05 4.41
C LEU A 189 -8.44 -22.34 3.63
N TYR A 190 -7.19 -22.53 3.18
CA TYR A 190 -6.83 -23.63 2.27
C TYR A 190 -6.10 -24.79 2.94
N GLU A 191 -5.35 -24.54 4.03
CA GLU A 191 -4.59 -25.54 4.78
C GLU A 191 -5.21 -25.70 6.18
N GLN A 192 -6.48 -26.09 6.22
CA GLN A 192 -7.36 -26.02 7.40
C GLN A 192 -6.85 -26.75 8.65
N GLU A 193 -5.93 -27.71 8.51
CA GLU A 193 -5.39 -28.48 9.63
C GLU A 193 -3.95 -28.08 10.01
N LYS A 194 -3.43 -26.97 9.44
CA LYS A 194 -2.07 -26.50 9.67
C LYS A 194 -2.06 -25.04 10.13
N HIS A 195 -0.92 -24.62 10.65
CA HIS A 195 -0.63 -23.22 10.96
C HIS A 195 -1.64 -22.56 11.91
N TYR A 196 -2.08 -23.28 12.96
CA TYR A 196 -2.96 -22.74 13.99
C TYR A 196 -2.32 -21.53 14.67
N GLY A 197 -3.12 -20.47 14.86
CA GLY A 197 -2.70 -19.22 15.48
C GLY A 197 -1.90 -18.27 14.57
N LEU A 198 -1.55 -18.71 13.35
CA LEU A 198 -0.80 -17.85 12.41
C LEU A 198 -1.62 -16.63 12.00
N PHE A 199 -2.91 -16.82 11.72
CA PHE A 199 -3.79 -15.72 11.37
C PHE A 199 -4.00 -14.79 12.58
N ALA A 200 -4.24 -15.34 13.79
CA ALA A 200 -4.35 -14.56 15.01
C ALA A 200 -3.10 -13.69 15.26
N PHE A 201 -1.91 -14.26 15.08
CA PHE A 201 -0.65 -13.52 15.23
C PHE A 201 -0.59 -12.31 14.28
N TRP A 202 -0.87 -12.50 12.98
CA TRP A 202 -0.80 -11.41 12.02
C TRP A 202 -1.95 -10.41 12.15
N VAL A 203 -3.13 -10.82 12.62
CA VAL A 203 -4.20 -9.90 13.02
C VAL A 203 -3.72 -9.01 14.17
N GLY A 204 -3.14 -9.60 15.22
CA GLY A 204 -2.58 -8.86 16.35
C GLY A 204 -1.48 -7.88 15.93
N VAL A 205 -0.53 -8.33 15.09
CA VAL A 205 0.55 -7.46 14.57
C VAL A 205 0.01 -6.28 13.77
N ASN A 206 -0.95 -6.50 12.87
CA ASN A 206 -1.52 -5.39 12.07
C ASN A 206 -2.35 -4.42 12.92
N LEU A 207 -3.12 -4.92 13.89
CA LEU A 207 -3.88 -4.09 14.82
C LEU A 207 -2.94 -3.26 15.72
N LEU A 208 -1.91 -3.88 16.29
CA LEU A 208 -0.89 -3.18 17.10
C LEU A 208 -0.17 -2.13 16.27
N ASN A 209 0.23 -2.47 15.03
CA ASN A 209 0.95 -1.55 14.17
C ASN A 209 0.18 -0.25 13.93
N ASN A 210 -1.11 -0.36 13.57
CA ASN A 210 -1.93 0.83 13.37
C ASN A 210 -3.43 0.51 13.39
N TYR A 211 -4.11 0.84 14.49
CA TYR A 211 -5.54 0.58 14.68
C TYR A 211 -6.43 1.30 13.65
N PHE A 212 -6.04 2.48 13.16
CA PHE A 212 -6.81 3.23 12.17
C PHE A 212 -6.85 2.50 10.82
N PHE A 213 -5.71 2.04 10.33
CA PHE A 213 -5.65 1.24 9.10
C PHE A 213 -6.28 -0.13 9.28
N PHE A 214 -6.22 -0.68 10.50
CA PHE A 214 -6.78 -2.00 10.79
C PHE A 214 -8.30 -2.04 10.59
N ILE A 215 -9.04 -0.96 10.86
CA ILE A 215 -10.46 -0.85 10.54
C ILE A 215 -10.68 -1.12 9.03
N GLY A 216 -9.94 -0.46 8.18
CA GLY A 216 -10.00 -0.68 6.73
C GLY A 216 -9.58 -2.10 6.33
N GLN A 217 -8.59 -2.68 7.00
CA GLN A 217 -8.18 -4.07 6.76
C GLN A 217 -9.30 -5.04 7.10
N VAL A 218 -10.04 -4.85 8.19
CA VAL A 218 -11.19 -5.69 8.55
C VAL A 218 -12.26 -5.64 7.45
N ILE A 219 -12.62 -4.44 6.98
CA ILE A 219 -13.58 -4.28 5.87
C ILE A 219 -13.09 -5.03 4.63
N PHE A 220 -11.83 -4.87 4.27
CA PHE A 220 -11.26 -5.57 3.13
C PHE A 220 -11.25 -7.09 3.32
N LEU A 221 -10.88 -7.61 4.49
CA LEU A 221 -10.88 -9.05 4.77
C LEU A 221 -12.28 -9.64 4.68
N VAL A 222 -13.32 -8.90 5.10
CA VAL A 222 -14.72 -9.32 4.93
C VAL A 222 -15.09 -9.38 3.44
N ILE A 223 -14.77 -8.34 2.65
CA ILE A 223 -14.98 -8.34 1.18
C ILE A 223 -14.23 -9.51 0.55
N TYR A 224 -12.98 -9.71 0.89
CA TYR A 224 -12.14 -10.78 0.39
C TYR A 224 -12.72 -12.16 0.69
N PHE A 225 -13.13 -12.39 1.94
CA PHE A 225 -13.73 -13.64 2.39
C PHE A 225 -15.05 -13.92 1.66
N ILE A 226 -15.96 -12.95 1.58
CA ILE A 226 -17.26 -13.09 0.91
C ILE A 226 -17.06 -13.38 -0.59
N CYS A 227 -16.17 -12.66 -1.26
CA CYS A 227 -15.89 -12.90 -2.68
C CYS A 227 -15.35 -14.31 -2.92
N LYS A 228 -14.44 -14.80 -2.09
CA LYS A 228 -13.92 -16.17 -2.19
C LYS A 228 -14.95 -17.25 -1.83
N LEU A 229 -15.78 -16.98 -0.85
CA LEU A 229 -16.88 -17.89 -0.47
C LEU A 229 -17.89 -18.03 -1.62
N THR A 230 -18.27 -16.91 -2.23
CA THR A 230 -19.26 -16.90 -3.33
C THR A 230 -18.70 -17.49 -4.64
N THR A 231 -17.39 -17.51 -4.83
CA THR A 231 -16.73 -18.21 -5.95
C THR A 231 -16.39 -19.67 -5.63
N ARG A 232 -16.64 -20.11 -4.40
CA ARG A 232 -16.33 -21.46 -3.92
C ARG A 232 -14.84 -21.80 -4.03
N ASP A 233 -13.97 -20.84 -3.77
CA ASP A 233 -12.52 -21.01 -3.85
C ASP A 233 -11.98 -21.99 -2.80
N PHE A 234 -12.72 -22.21 -1.70
CA PHE A 234 -12.41 -23.15 -0.62
C PHE A 234 -13.67 -23.81 -0.06
N PRO A 235 -13.56 -25.02 0.53
CA PRO A 235 -14.68 -25.67 1.18
C PRO A 235 -14.96 -25.03 2.55
N MET A 236 -16.15 -24.47 2.70
CA MET A 236 -16.61 -23.90 3.97
C MET A 236 -17.29 -24.93 4.84
N ASN A 237 -16.93 -24.99 6.11
CA ASN A 237 -17.58 -25.80 7.13
C ASN A 237 -17.59 -25.05 8.48
N LEU A 238 -18.41 -25.56 9.42
CA LEU A 238 -18.56 -24.91 10.74
C LEU A 238 -17.23 -24.85 11.52
N ARG A 239 -16.38 -25.87 11.40
CA ARG A 239 -15.06 -25.90 12.07
C ARG A 239 -14.15 -24.77 11.57
N LEU A 240 -14.11 -24.57 10.25
CA LEU A 240 -13.34 -23.48 9.66
C LEU A 240 -13.88 -22.11 10.09
N PHE A 241 -15.19 -21.95 10.10
CA PHE A 241 -15.82 -20.71 10.56
C PHE A 241 -15.48 -20.42 12.03
N ALA A 242 -15.65 -21.40 12.91
CA ALA A 242 -15.32 -21.26 14.33
C ALA A 242 -13.84 -20.95 14.53
N ARG A 243 -12.95 -21.58 13.77
CA ARG A 243 -11.52 -21.30 13.80
C ARG A 243 -11.21 -19.86 13.37
N LEU A 244 -11.77 -19.40 12.25
CA LEU A 244 -11.57 -18.03 11.76
C LEU A 244 -12.08 -16.99 12.77
N ALA A 245 -13.27 -17.21 13.34
CA ALA A 245 -13.82 -16.34 14.37
C ALA A 245 -12.93 -16.32 15.61
N PHE A 246 -12.49 -17.49 16.08
CA PHE A 246 -11.61 -17.60 17.24
C PHE A 246 -10.25 -16.93 17.01
N GLU A 247 -9.59 -17.21 15.87
CA GLU A 247 -8.28 -16.60 15.55
C GLU A 247 -8.40 -15.08 15.33
N SER A 248 -9.51 -14.57 14.76
CA SER A 248 -9.77 -13.14 14.64
C SER A 248 -9.93 -12.48 16.00
N LEU A 249 -10.74 -13.06 16.89
CA LEU A 249 -10.94 -12.56 18.25
C LEU A 249 -9.65 -12.63 19.09
N LEU A 250 -8.90 -13.71 18.99
CA LEU A 250 -7.62 -13.87 19.67
C LEU A 250 -6.61 -12.82 19.19
N GLY A 251 -6.50 -12.60 17.88
CA GLY A 251 -5.64 -11.56 17.31
C GLY A 251 -6.07 -10.15 17.75
N ALA A 252 -7.38 -9.88 17.76
CA ALA A 252 -7.91 -8.62 18.27
C ALA A 252 -7.59 -8.44 19.76
N ALA A 253 -7.73 -9.50 20.57
CA ALA A 253 -7.39 -9.46 22.01
C ALA A 253 -5.90 -9.18 22.24
N LEU A 254 -4.99 -9.75 21.42
CA LEU A 254 -3.56 -9.43 21.48
C LEU A 254 -3.28 -7.95 21.19
N GLY A 255 -4.00 -7.35 20.24
CA GLY A 255 -3.86 -5.94 19.90
C GLY A 255 -4.58 -4.98 20.85
N PHE A 256 -5.47 -5.49 21.72
CA PHE A 256 -6.31 -4.68 22.59
C PHE A 256 -5.52 -3.86 23.62
N VAL A 257 -4.32 -4.32 23.98
CA VAL A 257 -3.38 -3.62 24.87
C VAL A 257 -3.10 -2.19 24.38
N LEU A 258 -2.98 -1.98 23.07
CA LEU A 258 -2.78 -0.66 22.47
C LEU A 258 -4.10 -0.03 22.02
N LEU A 259 -5.03 -0.83 21.52
CA LEU A 259 -6.29 -0.34 21.00
C LEU A 259 -7.14 0.32 22.07
N TRP A 260 -7.26 -0.29 23.25
CA TRP A 260 -8.15 0.25 24.30
C TRP A 260 -7.74 1.63 24.81
N PRO A 261 -6.46 1.86 25.20
CA PRO A 261 -6.02 3.22 25.55
C PRO A 261 -6.20 4.22 24.39
N ALA A 262 -5.96 3.80 23.15
CA ALA A 262 -6.15 4.65 21.98
C ALA A 262 -7.63 5.04 21.78
N VAL A 263 -8.57 4.10 21.96
CA VAL A 263 -10.02 4.37 21.90
C VAL A 263 -10.43 5.35 22.98
N LEU A 264 -10.00 5.15 24.23
CA LEU A 264 -10.30 6.07 25.33
C LEU A 264 -9.79 7.49 25.04
N SER A 265 -8.62 7.60 24.44
CA SER A 265 -8.03 8.86 23.99
C SER A 265 -8.86 9.53 22.89
N LEU A 266 -9.28 8.76 21.88
CA LEU A 266 -10.09 9.26 20.76
C LEU A 266 -11.48 9.75 21.20
N LEU A 267 -12.08 9.10 22.19
CA LEU A 267 -13.38 9.53 22.74
C LEU A 267 -13.31 10.91 23.43
N GLN A 268 -12.13 11.32 23.87
CA GLN A 268 -11.87 12.62 24.48
C GLN A 268 -11.46 13.69 23.45
N ASN A 269 -11.26 13.30 22.19
CA ASN A 269 -10.81 14.22 21.15
C ASN A 269 -12.00 15.08 20.67
N PRO A 270 -11.86 16.42 20.66
CA PRO A 270 -12.93 17.32 20.21
C PRO A 270 -13.21 17.27 18.71
N ARG A 271 -12.37 16.58 17.92
CA ARG A 271 -12.66 16.35 16.50
C ARG A 271 -13.85 15.41 16.38
N THR A 272 -14.98 15.98 16.03
CA THR A 272 -16.21 15.23 15.77
C THR A 272 -16.08 14.41 14.49
N ILE A 273 -16.71 13.25 14.46
CA ILE A 273 -16.90 12.47 13.25
C ILE A 273 -18.06 13.09 12.50
N ASP A 274 -17.78 13.82 11.43
CA ASP A 274 -18.80 14.33 10.53
C ASP A 274 -19.22 13.21 9.58
N LEU A 275 -20.35 12.61 9.85
CA LEU A 275 -20.95 11.64 8.92
C LEU A 275 -21.46 12.39 7.70
N SER A 276 -21.10 11.92 6.51
CA SER A 276 -21.62 12.45 5.25
C SER A 276 -23.14 12.31 5.20
N SER A 277 -23.84 13.38 4.78
CA SER A 277 -25.29 13.43 4.62
C SER A 277 -25.68 13.99 3.25
N GLY A 278 -26.93 13.74 2.82
CA GLY A 278 -27.44 14.24 1.57
C GLY A 278 -26.62 13.73 0.36
N TRP A 279 -26.30 14.60 -0.57
CA TRP A 279 -25.50 14.27 -1.75
C TRP A 279 -24.10 13.79 -1.41
N GLY A 280 -23.48 14.29 -0.35
CA GLY A 280 -22.18 13.84 0.14
C GLY A 280 -22.15 12.39 0.64
N PHE A 281 -23.30 11.76 0.82
CA PHE A 281 -23.40 10.35 1.21
C PHE A 281 -23.18 9.39 0.03
N LEU A 282 -23.77 9.68 -1.13
CA LEU A 282 -23.73 8.82 -2.32
C LEU A 282 -22.82 9.35 -3.42
N THR A 283 -22.62 10.67 -3.47
CA THR A 283 -21.83 11.33 -4.52
C THR A 283 -20.83 12.29 -3.93
N TYR A 284 -19.65 12.35 -4.53
CA TYR A 284 -18.64 13.36 -4.17
C TYR A 284 -19.12 14.75 -4.62
N SER A 285 -18.86 15.75 -3.81
CA SER A 285 -19.23 17.14 -4.08
C SER A 285 -18.50 17.73 -5.29
N LYS A 286 -17.35 17.18 -5.65
CA LYS A 286 -16.54 17.62 -6.80
C LYS A 286 -16.49 16.53 -7.85
N VAL A 287 -16.97 16.79 -9.07
CA VAL A 287 -16.94 15.85 -10.20
C VAL A 287 -15.51 15.43 -10.54
N GLN A 288 -14.55 16.34 -10.39
CA GLN A 288 -13.11 16.08 -10.59
C GLN A 288 -12.58 14.93 -9.73
N GLN A 289 -13.21 14.68 -8.57
CA GLN A 289 -12.83 13.58 -7.69
C GLN A 289 -12.97 12.22 -8.39
N TYR A 290 -14.02 12.00 -9.16
CA TYR A 290 -14.23 10.75 -9.92
C TYR A 290 -13.14 10.53 -10.96
N LEU A 291 -12.78 11.58 -11.69
CA LEU A 291 -11.70 11.51 -12.68
C LEU A 291 -10.36 11.25 -12.00
N ALA A 292 -10.09 11.91 -10.88
CA ALA A 292 -8.88 11.70 -10.11
C ALA A 292 -8.78 10.25 -9.59
N ILE A 293 -9.89 9.68 -9.09
CA ILE A 293 -9.96 8.27 -8.69
C ILE A 293 -9.61 7.35 -9.86
N LEU A 294 -10.23 7.54 -11.02
CA LEU A 294 -10.00 6.69 -12.20
C LEU A 294 -8.55 6.82 -12.71
N LEU A 295 -8.04 8.04 -12.80
CA LEU A 295 -6.68 8.29 -13.28
C LEU A 295 -5.62 7.77 -12.31
N SER A 296 -5.87 7.75 -11.00
CA SER A 296 -4.95 7.22 -9.99
C SER A 296 -4.62 5.72 -10.16
N TRP A 297 -5.43 5.01 -10.91
CA TRP A 297 -5.23 3.60 -11.22
C TRP A 297 -4.34 3.38 -12.45
N ILE A 298 -4.21 4.37 -13.31
CA ILE A 298 -3.49 4.25 -14.59
C ILE A 298 -2.24 5.12 -14.69
N LEU A 299 -2.26 6.31 -14.08
CA LEU A 299 -1.12 7.23 -14.08
C LEU A 299 -0.18 6.97 -12.90
N PRO A 300 1.13 7.19 -13.06
CA PRO A 300 2.03 7.32 -11.93
C PRO A 300 1.52 8.36 -10.94
N PRO A 301 1.74 8.19 -9.62
CA PRO A 301 1.32 9.17 -8.64
C PRO A 301 2.08 10.48 -8.77
N ASP A 302 1.39 11.56 -8.44
CA ASP A 302 2.04 12.82 -8.11
C ASP A 302 2.83 12.69 -6.79
N SER A 303 3.77 13.60 -6.59
CA SER A 303 4.29 13.84 -5.24
C SER A 303 3.14 14.29 -4.32
N PRO A 304 3.10 13.85 -3.06
CA PRO A 304 2.09 14.33 -2.11
C PRO A 304 2.07 15.85 -1.91
N TYR A 305 3.15 16.51 -2.30
CA TYR A 305 3.39 17.93 -2.12
C TYR A 305 3.12 18.77 -3.37
N ILE A 306 3.32 18.18 -4.54
CA ILE A 306 3.18 18.86 -5.84
C ILE A 306 2.18 18.09 -6.69
N THR A 307 1.04 18.69 -6.91
CA THR A 307 -0.01 18.11 -7.74
C THR A 307 0.15 18.53 -9.20
N SER A 308 -0.01 17.61 -10.13
CA SER A 308 0.15 17.88 -11.57
C SER A 308 -1.12 18.44 -12.22
N ILE A 309 -2.23 17.72 -12.08
CA ILE A 309 -3.50 18.03 -12.78
C ILE A 309 -4.46 18.75 -11.82
N TRP A 310 -4.65 18.22 -10.62
CA TRP A 310 -5.72 18.60 -9.72
C TRP A 310 -5.27 19.62 -8.68
N SER A 311 -6.20 20.48 -8.27
CA SER A 311 -5.95 21.35 -7.11
C SER A 311 -5.69 20.52 -5.84
N GLU A 312 -4.92 21.07 -4.90
CA GLU A 312 -4.62 20.45 -3.60
C GLU A 312 -5.88 19.95 -2.88
N GLY A 313 -6.97 20.68 -2.92
CA GLY A 313 -8.23 20.31 -2.26
C GLY A 313 -8.92 19.06 -2.83
N ILE A 314 -8.39 18.46 -3.91
CA ILE A 314 -8.93 17.22 -4.51
C ILE A 314 -8.07 16.02 -4.16
N ILE A 315 -6.75 16.12 -4.21
CA ILE A 315 -5.86 14.96 -4.12
C ILE A 315 -4.79 15.05 -3.03
N LYS A 316 -4.54 16.21 -2.44
CA LYS A 316 -3.52 16.37 -1.39
C LYS A 316 -3.83 15.47 -0.19
N TRP A 317 -2.84 14.75 0.27
CA TRP A 317 -2.91 13.85 1.44
C TRP A 317 -3.84 12.64 1.32
N THR A 318 -4.41 12.39 0.14
CA THR A 318 -5.40 11.32 -0.07
C THR A 318 -4.78 9.93 -0.20
N SER A 319 -3.48 9.81 -0.45
CA SER A 319 -2.80 8.55 -0.80
C SER A 319 -3.39 7.87 -2.05
N MET A 320 -3.90 8.67 -2.98
CA MET A 320 -4.65 8.21 -4.15
C MET A 320 -3.69 7.71 -5.24
N SER A 321 -3.28 6.45 -5.15
CA SER A 321 -2.56 5.77 -6.22
C SER A 321 -2.72 4.26 -6.16
N ALA A 322 -3.03 3.66 -7.30
CA ALA A 322 -3.04 2.21 -7.51
C ALA A 322 -2.17 1.81 -8.72
N TYR A 323 -1.30 2.70 -9.17
CA TYR A 323 -0.41 2.47 -10.31
C TYR A 323 0.57 1.33 -10.03
N LEU A 324 0.74 0.45 -11.02
CA LEU A 324 1.78 -0.58 -10.98
C LEU A 324 2.93 -0.17 -11.92
N PRO A 325 4.18 -0.15 -11.41
CA PRO A 325 5.34 0.28 -12.21
C PRO A 325 5.42 -0.45 -13.54
N LEU A 326 5.80 0.26 -14.58
CA LEU A 326 5.96 -0.23 -15.94
C LEU A 326 4.63 -0.60 -16.65
N CYS A 327 3.80 -1.43 -16.02
CA CYS A 327 2.65 -2.05 -16.69
C CYS A 327 1.31 -1.34 -16.42
N SER A 328 1.26 -0.37 -15.49
CA SER A 328 -0.02 0.17 -15.04
C SER A 328 -1.02 -0.97 -14.76
N LEU A 329 -2.24 -0.91 -15.23
CA LEU A 329 -3.23 -2.00 -15.09
C LEU A 329 -3.19 -3.03 -16.23
N ALA A 330 -2.28 -2.94 -17.23
CA ALA A 330 -2.37 -3.72 -18.45
C ALA A 330 -2.40 -5.23 -18.19
N GLY A 331 -1.52 -5.75 -17.33
CA GLY A 331 -1.48 -7.17 -16.99
C GLY A 331 -2.72 -7.64 -16.24
N ALA A 332 -3.23 -6.84 -15.31
CA ALA A 332 -4.46 -7.14 -14.58
C ALA A 332 -5.70 -7.12 -15.49
N MET A 333 -5.78 -6.19 -16.45
CA MET A 333 -6.85 -6.12 -17.44
C MET A 333 -6.81 -7.28 -18.42
N ALA A 334 -5.63 -7.72 -18.85
CA ALA A 334 -5.49 -8.92 -19.68
C ALA A 334 -6.02 -10.16 -18.94
N TYR A 335 -5.63 -10.32 -17.67
CA TYR A 335 -6.18 -11.38 -16.82
C TYR A 335 -7.70 -11.27 -16.66
N TRP A 336 -8.20 -10.05 -16.44
CA TRP A 336 -9.64 -9.79 -16.29
C TRP A 336 -10.44 -10.25 -17.50
N ARG A 337 -9.95 -10.00 -18.72
CA ARG A 337 -10.61 -10.41 -19.97
C ARG A 337 -10.55 -11.93 -20.19
N ALA A 338 -9.42 -12.56 -19.86
CA ALA A 338 -9.19 -13.97 -20.12
C ALA A 338 -9.89 -14.93 -19.12
N ARG A 339 -10.15 -14.48 -17.88
CA ARG A 339 -10.71 -15.33 -16.83
C ARG A 339 -12.12 -14.90 -16.45
N GLN A 340 -13.05 -15.85 -16.34
CA GLN A 340 -14.40 -15.61 -15.85
C GLN A 340 -14.61 -16.26 -14.48
N GLY A 341 -15.50 -15.68 -13.66
CA GLY A 341 -15.91 -16.27 -12.38
C GLY A 341 -14.86 -16.26 -11.26
N ASP A 342 -13.75 -15.55 -11.44
CA ASP A 342 -12.62 -15.53 -10.48
C ASP A 342 -12.86 -14.53 -9.33
N SER A 343 -12.51 -14.95 -8.10
CA SER A 343 -12.68 -14.13 -6.89
C SER A 343 -11.89 -12.81 -6.93
N LYS A 344 -10.69 -12.81 -7.51
CA LYS A 344 -9.85 -11.60 -7.61
C LYS A 344 -10.56 -10.51 -8.41
N LYS A 345 -11.26 -10.87 -9.49
CA LYS A 345 -12.07 -9.92 -10.26
C LYS A 345 -13.21 -9.32 -9.43
N ARG A 346 -13.91 -10.16 -8.65
CA ARG A 346 -14.99 -9.71 -7.77
C ARG A 346 -14.47 -8.77 -6.69
N ILE A 347 -13.33 -9.10 -6.07
CA ILE A 347 -12.69 -8.27 -5.06
C ILE A 347 -12.36 -6.89 -5.63
N VAL A 348 -11.68 -6.83 -6.79
CA VAL A 348 -11.32 -5.57 -7.43
C VAL A 348 -12.56 -4.78 -7.86
N ALA A 349 -13.60 -5.43 -8.40
CA ALA A 349 -14.85 -4.77 -8.77
C ALA A 349 -15.54 -4.15 -7.55
N VAL A 350 -15.66 -4.90 -6.45
CA VAL A 350 -16.24 -4.38 -5.20
C VAL A 350 -15.41 -3.20 -4.67
N CYS A 351 -14.08 -3.33 -4.65
CA CYS A 351 -13.20 -2.22 -4.24
C CYS A 351 -13.36 -0.99 -5.13
N ALA A 352 -13.54 -1.15 -6.45
CA ALA A 352 -13.80 -0.03 -7.36
C ALA A 352 -15.14 0.68 -7.02
N VAL A 353 -16.19 -0.07 -6.71
CA VAL A 353 -17.46 0.50 -6.25
C VAL A 353 -17.27 1.26 -4.94
N PHE A 354 -16.53 0.67 -3.98
CA PHE A 354 -16.22 1.33 -2.71
C PHE A 354 -15.42 2.63 -2.91
N ALA A 355 -14.52 2.68 -3.87
CA ALA A 355 -13.78 3.91 -4.18
C ALA A 355 -14.67 5.02 -4.77
N LEU A 356 -15.69 4.65 -5.55
CA LEU A 356 -16.53 5.60 -6.28
C LEU A 356 -17.72 6.12 -5.45
N VAL A 357 -18.08 5.47 -4.35
CA VAL A 357 -19.23 5.86 -3.50
C VAL A 357 -18.73 6.36 -2.16
N PRO A 358 -18.94 7.64 -1.79
CA PRO A 358 -18.36 8.27 -0.60
C PRO A 358 -18.60 7.50 0.70
N VAL A 359 -19.82 7.09 1.01
CA VAL A 359 -20.13 6.33 2.23
C VAL A 359 -19.41 5.00 2.29
N LEU A 360 -19.30 4.28 1.15
CA LEU A 360 -18.58 3.01 1.09
C LEU A 360 -17.07 3.24 1.25
N ASN A 361 -16.51 4.27 0.61
CA ASN A 361 -15.12 4.64 0.77
C ASN A 361 -14.81 5.00 2.24
N SER A 362 -15.69 5.76 2.89
CA SER A 362 -15.51 6.19 4.28
C SER A 362 -15.58 5.05 5.30
N ALA A 363 -16.20 3.91 4.95
CA ALA A 363 -16.22 2.73 5.81
C ALA A 363 -14.81 2.23 6.17
N PHE A 364 -13.83 2.41 5.27
CA PHE A 364 -12.45 2.02 5.52
C PHE A 364 -11.76 2.84 6.63
N TYR A 365 -12.35 3.93 7.10
CA TYR A 365 -11.84 4.76 8.19
C TYR A 365 -12.95 5.27 9.11
N ALA A 366 -13.76 4.34 9.58
CA ALA A 366 -14.78 4.56 10.60
C ALA A 366 -15.82 5.65 10.20
N LEU A 367 -16.22 5.65 8.92
CA LEU A 367 -17.23 6.54 8.36
C LEU A 367 -16.89 8.05 8.45
N ASN A 368 -15.61 8.39 8.45
CA ASN A 368 -15.16 9.76 8.33
C ASN A 368 -15.55 10.35 6.97
N SER A 369 -16.04 11.58 6.92
CA SER A 369 -16.51 12.24 5.68
C SER A 369 -15.40 12.64 4.70
N SER A 370 -14.15 12.68 5.15
CA SER A 370 -13.01 13.02 4.29
C SER A 370 -12.76 11.96 3.25
N TYR A 371 -12.37 12.37 2.03
CA TYR A 371 -11.94 11.42 1.03
C TYR A 371 -10.48 11.02 1.25
N TYR A 372 -10.25 9.73 1.46
CA TYR A 372 -8.92 9.12 1.48
C TYR A 372 -8.92 7.82 0.69
N ALA A 373 -7.83 7.57 -0.05
CA ALA A 373 -7.56 6.29 -0.72
C ALA A 373 -6.51 5.46 0.03
N ARG A 374 -6.35 5.71 1.34
CA ARG A 374 -5.31 5.10 2.20
C ARG A 374 -5.41 3.57 2.31
N TRP A 375 -6.49 2.99 1.85
CA TRP A 375 -6.74 1.55 1.80
C TRP A 375 -6.34 0.89 0.47
N TYR A 376 -5.90 1.65 -0.54
CA TYR A 376 -5.62 1.14 -1.90
C TYR A 376 -4.50 0.10 -1.96
N TYR A 377 -3.56 0.05 -0.99
CA TYR A 377 -2.55 -1.02 -0.94
C TYR A 377 -3.15 -2.43 -0.92
N MET A 378 -4.37 -2.61 -0.41
CA MET A 378 -5.06 -3.89 -0.35
C MET A 378 -5.52 -4.36 -1.74
N PRO A 379 -6.34 -3.61 -2.51
CA PRO A 379 -6.65 -3.99 -3.89
C PRO A 379 -5.42 -3.97 -4.81
N VAL A 380 -4.40 -3.16 -4.56
CA VAL A 380 -3.13 -3.19 -5.31
C VAL A 380 -2.46 -4.56 -5.19
N LEU A 381 -2.47 -5.21 -4.04
CA LEU A 381 -1.96 -6.58 -3.89
C LEU A 381 -2.73 -7.58 -4.76
N ILE A 382 -4.05 -7.41 -4.87
CA ILE A 382 -4.89 -8.27 -5.74
C ILE A 382 -4.59 -7.98 -7.22
N LEU A 383 -4.40 -6.72 -7.60
CA LEU A 383 -3.99 -6.34 -8.98
C LEU A 383 -2.62 -6.93 -9.34
N CYS A 384 -1.67 -6.96 -8.39
CA CYS A 384 -0.39 -7.65 -8.57
C CYS A 384 -0.57 -9.16 -8.78
N ALA A 385 -1.49 -9.79 -8.03
CA ALA A 385 -1.82 -11.21 -8.22
C ALA A 385 -2.43 -11.46 -9.60
N MET A 386 -3.38 -10.62 -10.05
CA MET A 386 -3.97 -10.72 -11.38
C MET A 386 -2.91 -10.52 -12.47
N THR A 387 -2.04 -9.52 -12.32
CA THR A 387 -0.94 -9.26 -13.27
C THR A 387 0.02 -10.45 -13.34
N ALA A 388 0.45 -10.98 -12.20
CA ALA A 388 1.35 -12.14 -12.16
C ALA A 388 0.71 -13.38 -12.82
N CYS A 389 -0.56 -13.67 -12.52
CA CYS A 389 -1.32 -14.77 -13.13
C CYS A 389 -1.53 -14.54 -14.63
N GLY A 390 -1.83 -13.32 -15.07
CA GLY A 390 -2.01 -12.98 -16.49
C GLY A 390 -0.73 -13.14 -17.29
N LEU A 391 0.38 -12.67 -16.72
CA LEU A 391 1.70 -12.81 -17.34
C LEU A 391 2.22 -14.25 -17.32
N GLU A 392 1.78 -15.09 -16.39
CA GLU A 392 2.16 -16.51 -16.36
C GLU A 392 1.32 -17.35 -17.32
N SER A 393 0.04 -17.02 -17.51
CA SER A 393 -0.90 -17.88 -18.23
C SER A 393 -0.51 -18.09 -19.69
N PRO A 394 -0.26 -19.33 -20.13
CA PRO A 394 0.09 -19.58 -21.52
C PRO A 394 -1.07 -19.29 -22.50
N ASP A 395 -2.30 -19.31 -21.99
CA ASP A 395 -3.52 -19.08 -22.77
C ASP A 395 -3.68 -17.59 -23.17
N ILE A 396 -2.96 -16.68 -22.51
CA ILE A 396 -2.99 -15.25 -22.80
C ILE A 396 -1.83 -14.92 -23.74
N THR A 397 -2.15 -14.55 -24.96
CA THR A 397 -1.18 -14.23 -26.01
C THR A 397 -0.46 -12.89 -25.76
N ALA A 398 0.61 -12.62 -26.50
CA ALA A 398 1.28 -11.32 -26.43
C ALA A 398 0.35 -10.17 -26.85
N ASP A 399 -0.51 -10.40 -27.86
CA ASP A 399 -1.49 -9.42 -28.32
C ASP A 399 -2.54 -9.10 -27.25
N GLU A 400 -3.01 -10.10 -26.52
CA GLU A 400 -3.97 -9.93 -25.42
C GLU A 400 -3.37 -9.24 -24.20
N LEU A 401 -2.07 -9.38 -23.97
CA LEU A 401 -1.35 -8.62 -22.96
C LEU A 401 -1.15 -7.15 -23.37
N ASP A 402 -0.91 -6.94 -24.67
CA ASP A 402 -0.59 -5.63 -25.22
C ASP A 402 -1.84 -4.76 -25.48
N ALA A 403 -2.95 -5.36 -25.85
CA ALA A 403 -4.17 -4.60 -26.17
C ALA A 403 -4.64 -3.68 -25.01
N PRO A 404 -4.68 -4.12 -23.72
CA PRO A 404 -4.96 -3.22 -22.62
C PRO A 404 -3.91 -2.12 -22.44
N ALA A 405 -2.62 -2.41 -22.66
CA ALA A 405 -1.56 -1.42 -22.54
C ALA A 405 -1.73 -0.29 -23.55
N ARG A 406 -2.08 -0.63 -24.79
CA ARG A 406 -2.40 0.38 -25.84
C ARG A 406 -3.62 1.21 -25.46
N GLY A 407 -4.69 0.57 -24.95
CA GLY A 407 -5.89 1.27 -24.49
C GLY A 407 -5.59 2.27 -23.36
N ILE A 408 -4.80 1.84 -22.36
CA ILE A 408 -4.34 2.71 -21.28
C ILE A 408 -3.47 3.85 -21.83
N GLY A 409 -2.58 3.57 -22.77
CA GLY A 409 -1.75 4.59 -23.44
C GLY A 409 -2.60 5.66 -24.12
N TRP A 410 -3.66 5.27 -24.83
CA TRP A 410 -4.60 6.22 -25.41
C TRP A 410 -5.36 7.03 -24.34
N LEU A 411 -5.76 6.40 -23.24
CA LEU A 411 -6.38 7.13 -22.12
C LEU A 411 -5.41 8.14 -21.50
N MET A 412 -4.13 7.76 -21.33
CA MET A 412 -3.08 8.68 -20.87
C MET A 412 -2.89 9.85 -21.84
N LEU A 413 -2.85 9.58 -23.15
CA LEU A 413 -2.78 10.64 -24.17
C LEU A 413 -4.02 11.53 -24.18
N ALA A 414 -5.20 10.98 -23.93
CA ALA A 414 -6.42 11.77 -23.83
C ALA A 414 -6.37 12.80 -22.68
N THR A 415 -5.57 12.56 -21.63
CA THR A 415 -5.38 13.54 -20.56
C THR A 415 -4.65 14.80 -21.01
N LEU A 416 -3.99 14.81 -22.20
CA LEU A 416 -3.45 16.02 -22.82
C LEU A 416 -4.52 17.10 -23.04
N ALA A 417 -5.78 16.70 -23.15
CA ALA A 417 -6.89 17.65 -23.22
C ALA A 417 -6.91 18.60 -22.00
N PHE A 418 -6.46 18.15 -20.83
CA PHE A 418 -6.39 19.00 -19.63
C PHE A 418 -5.41 20.18 -19.78
N ALA A 419 -4.46 20.09 -20.72
CA ALA A 419 -3.53 21.18 -20.99
C ALA A 419 -4.14 22.30 -21.88
N VAL A 420 -5.22 22.00 -22.60
CA VAL A 420 -5.77 22.91 -23.63
C VAL A 420 -7.25 23.24 -23.44
N VAL A 421 -7.94 22.61 -22.48
CA VAL A 421 -9.35 22.91 -22.19
C VAL A 421 -9.46 24.36 -21.71
N PRO A 422 -10.28 25.22 -22.38
CA PRO A 422 -10.50 26.57 -21.90
C PRO A 422 -11.33 26.54 -20.61
N VAL A 423 -10.85 27.24 -19.60
CA VAL A 423 -11.48 27.34 -18.27
C VAL A 423 -11.65 28.80 -17.93
N GLN A 424 -12.84 29.16 -17.47
CA GLN A 424 -13.14 30.48 -16.95
C GLN A 424 -12.97 30.47 -15.41
N ASP A 425 -12.13 31.35 -14.89
CA ASP A 425 -12.02 31.55 -13.45
C ASP A 425 -13.36 32.08 -12.91
N SER A 426 -13.88 31.44 -11.87
CA SER A 426 -15.19 31.80 -11.30
C SER A 426 -15.19 33.16 -10.60
N SER A 427 -14.04 33.65 -10.13
CA SER A 427 -13.87 34.89 -9.39
C SER A 427 -13.53 36.06 -10.30
N THR A 428 -12.52 35.89 -11.19
CA THR A 428 -12.03 36.96 -12.09
C THR A 428 -12.79 37.03 -13.40
N LYS A 429 -13.51 35.94 -13.77
CA LYS A 429 -14.16 35.76 -15.08
C LYS A 429 -13.20 35.73 -16.26
N GLU A 430 -11.91 35.67 -16.01
CA GLU A 430 -10.90 35.55 -17.05
C GLU A 430 -10.83 34.14 -17.62
N TRP A 431 -10.55 34.01 -18.90
CA TRP A 431 -10.35 32.76 -19.57
C TRP A 431 -8.87 32.39 -19.56
N SER A 432 -8.57 31.17 -19.11
CA SER A 432 -7.25 30.56 -19.20
C SER A 432 -7.31 29.26 -19.98
N LEU A 433 -6.18 28.81 -20.53
CA LEU A 433 -6.05 27.52 -21.17
C LEU A 433 -5.46 26.51 -20.17
N GLY A 434 -6.14 25.36 -20.08
CA GLY A 434 -5.71 24.23 -19.27
C GLY A 434 -6.13 24.32 -17.81
N VAL A 435 -6.25 23.14 -17.21
CA VAL A 435 -6.54 22.94 -15.78
C VAL A 435 -5.34 22.44 -14.99
N LEU A 436 -4.18 22.34 -15.65
CA LEU A 436 -2.97 21.78 -15.02
C LEU A 436 -2.44 22.72 -13.93
N GLN A 437 -2.26 22.19 -12.74
CA GLN A 437 -1.66 22.94 -11.63
C GLN A 437 -0.14 23.12 -11.81
N ASN A 438 0.53 22.04 -12.22
CA ASN A 438 1.96 22.02 -12.52
C ASN A 438 2.23 21.32 -13.85
N PRO A 439 2.26 22.05 -14.98
CA PRO A 439 2.47 21.44 -16.29
C PRO A 439 3.76 20.65 -16.43
N GLY A 440 4.87 21.16 -15.85
CA GLY A 440 6.16 20.44 -15.86
C GLY A 440 6.07 19.06 -15.20
N GLN A 441 5.50 19.00 -14.00
CA GLN A 441 5.28 17.75 -13.28
C GLN A 441 4.33 16.82 -14.05
N TYR A 442 3.27 17.37 -14.65
CA TYR A 442 2.34 16.58 -15.44
C TYR A 442 3.02 15.88 -16.63
N PHE A 443 3.85 16.59 -17.40
CA PHE A 443 4.56 15.97 -18.53
C PHE A 443 5.58 14.92 -18.09
N VAL A 444 6.20 15.08 -16.93
CA VAL A 444 7.07 14.06 -16.34
C VAL A 444 6.27 12.81 -15.99
N VAL A 445 5.15 12.95 -15.28
CA VAL A 445 4.27 11.83 -14.90
C VAL A 445 3.74 11.12 -16.15
N LEU A 446 3.25 11.88 -17.14
CA LEU A 446 2.76 11.32 -18.40
C LEU A 446 3.87 10.60 -19.17
N GLY A 447 5.05 11.20 -19.22
CA GLY A 447 6.24 10.62 -19.88
C GLY A 447 6.65 9.29 -19.27
N PHE A 448 6.71 9.22 -17.94
CA PHE A 448 6.97 7.95 -17.24
C PHE A 448 5.85 6.93 -17.50
N GLY A 449 4.58 7.32 -17.41
CA GLY A 449 3.46 6.43 -17.68
C GLY A 449 3.52 5.81 -19.08
N LEU A 450 3.68 6.64 -20.11
CA LEU A 450 3.77 6.20 -21.51
C LEU A 450 5.05 5.41 -21.78
N GLY A 451 6.20 5.88 -21.28
CA GLY A 451 7.48 5.18 -21.40
C GLY A 451 7.46 3.78 -20.79
N GLY A 452 6.81 3.64 -19.62
CA GLY A 452 6.58 2.35 -19.00
C GLY A 452 5.76 1.41 -19.88
N LEU A 453 4.64 1.89 -20.45
CA LEU A 453 3.80 1.08 -21.34
C LEU A 453 4.51 0.70 -22.64
N VAL A 454 5.34 1.57 -23.21
CA VAL A 454 6.15 1.26 -24.40
C VAL A 454 7.17 0.15 -24.08
N LEU A 455 7.85 0.24 -22.94
CA LEU A 455 8.78 -0.80 -22.51
C LEU A 455 8.06 -2.13 -22.20
N TYR A 456 6.90 -2.07 -21.56
CA TYR A 456 6.04 -3.24 -21.33
C TYR A 456 5.63 -3.90 -22.66
N HIS A 457 5.14 -3.10 -23.63
CA HIS A 457 4.83 -3.56 -24.98
C HIS A 457 5.98 -4.30 -25.62
N PHE A 458 7.16 -3.66 -25.64
CA PHE A 458 8.37 -4.23 -26.23
C PHE A 458 8.74 -5.58 -25.58
N ILE A 459 8.70 -5.67 -24.24
CA ILE A 459 9.02 -6.90 -23.50
C ILE A 459 8.01 -8.00 -23.82
N CYS A 460 6.71 -7.70 -23.86
CA CYS A 460 5.67 -8.66 -24.19
C CYS A 460 5.82 -9.17 -25.61
N ARG A 461 6.03 -8.29 -26.58
CA ARG A 461 6.20 -8.69 -28.00
C ARG A 461 7.46 -9.51 -28.23
N ARG A 462 8.58 -9.13 -27.63
CA ARG A 462 9.89 -9.71 -27.94
C ARG A 462 10.19 -11.00 -27.17
N TRP A 463 9.66 -11.15 -25.95
CA TRP A 463 10.10 -12.23 -25.06
C TRP A 463 9.00 -13.07 -24.43
N ARG A 464 7.71 -12.89 -24.76
CA ARG A 464 6.58 -13.62 -24.19
C ARG A 464 6.77 -15.13 -24.13
N GLY A 465 7.27 -15.76 -25.19
CA GLY A 465 7.55 -17.20 -25.28
C GLY A 465 8.85 -17.65 -24.61
N SER A 466 9.68 -16.73 -24.10
CA SER A 466 11.00 -17.04 -23.53
C SER A 466 10.90 -17.55 -22.08
N ARG A 467 11.71 -18.54 -21.71
CA ARG A 467 11.89 -18.96 -20.30
C ARG A 467 12.35 -17.82 -19.40
N ALA A 468 13.02 -16.81 -19.95
CA ALA A 468 13.54 -15.64 -19.24
C ALA A 468 12.52 -14.49 -19.14
N PHE A 469 11.31 -14.62 -19.71
CA PHE A 469 10.31 -13.54 -19.76
C PHE A 469 10.04 -12.92 -18.39
N ALA A 470 9.67 -13.74 -17.39
CA ALA A 470 9.40 -13.24 -16.04
C ALA A 470 10.60 -12.50 -15.43
N ARG A 471 11.82 -13.03 -15.59
CA ARG A 471 13.04 -12.40 -15.05
C ARG A 471 13.34 -11.05 -15.72
N ARG A 472 13.17 -10.96 -17.05
CA ARG A 472 13.36 -9.72 -17.81
C ARG A 472 12.29 -8.68 -17.43
N MET A 473 11.05 -9.11 -17.28
CA MET A 473 9.97 -8.25 -16.81
C MET A 473 10.26 -7.74 -15.39
N THR A 474 10.70 -8.61 -14.46
CA THR A 474 11.08 -8.19 -13.11
C THR A 474 12.24 -7.17 -13.14
N ALA A 475 13.28 -7.43 -13.93
CA ALA A 475 14.39 -6.49 -14.05
C ALA A 475 13.94 -5.12 -14.59
N ALA A 476 13.06 -5.12 -15.60
CA ALA A 476 12.50 -3.88 -16.15
C ALA A 476 11.62 -3.14 -15.12
N VAL A 477 10.79 -3.87 -14.35
CA VAL A 477 9.97 -3.29 -13.27
C VAL A 477 10.86 -2.63 -12.21
N LEU A 478 11.94 -3.31 -11.79
CA LEU A 478 12.84 -2.77 -10.76
C LEU A 478 13.66 -1.56 -11.29
N ALA A 479 14.17 -1.65 -12.53
CA ALA A 479 14.86 -0.53 -13.16
C ALA A 479 13.91 0.68 -13.34
N PHE A 480 12.67 0.45 -13.76
CA PHE A 480 11.67 1.48 -13.90
C PHE A 480 11.29 2.07 -12.53
N ALA A 481 11.19 1.24 -11.49
CA ALA A 481 10.95 1.72 -10.13
C ALA A 481 12.06 2.66 -9.65
N CYS A 482 13.33 2.35 -9.90
CA CYS A 482 14.45 3.25 -9.55
C CYS A 482 14.39 4.61 -10.27
N LEU A 483 13.79 4.67 -11.46
CA LEU A 483 13.69 5.92 -12.22
C LEU A 483 12.44 6.74 -11.89
N PHE A 484 11.37 6.06 -11.51
CA PHE A 484 10.05 6.63 -11.26
C PHE A 484 9.89 7.09 -9.78
N SER A 485 10.52 6.39 -8.83
CA SER A 485 10.44 6.66 -7.39
C SER A 485 11.44 7.72 -6.95
#